data_4625416263bcedebad4cc9f47c23c337
#
_entry.id   4625416263bcedebad4cc9f47c23c337
#
_cell.length_a   1.000
_cell.length_b   1.000
_cell.length_c   1.000
_cell.angle_alpha   90.00
_cell.angle_beta   90.00
_cell.angle_gamma   90.00
#
_symmetry.space_group_name_H-M   'P 1'
#
loop_
_entity.id
_entity.type
_entity.pdbx_description
1 polymer ?
#
loop_
_entity_poly.entity_id
_entity_poly.type
_entity_poly.pdbx_seq_one_letter_code
_entity_poly.pdbx_strand_id
1 'polypeptide(L)'
;MKKVTRLGALVAATGLIAASVLGTSAKAADPVELKMVAADYANMQPFWDDLSAKFTKANPTIKVKVDVVSWETIDDKVKTLVATGQTPDVVNKGDYSAAAAEGLLYRADEMVSKATLDDIVPTFLNNSKYNGVAYAVPDLASARALFYNKDILAKAGVKKLPATWTELEAVLKQIKAKVPGVFPYAVPLGPEEAQAEFAIWAGGNGGVMFKDGKWVLNSKENVQTMAFLKKLTDQKLTQPNPAKCDRTACAQTLFASGKAAFINGSVFLPGWLKDNGGASINLGSGSFVAAPGKKPVTLGVQDYFTAYKANGHKAEIQKWMDFIFEPNNYAAFLKAAGGFIPATKSAGAAAAKDPALAPFIKLLPSAIFYPGDQAAWPAVKGAIQQQVGTALVNPQKTMDALQAKALAAAK
;
A
#
# COMPACT_ATOMS: atom_id res chain seq x y z
N MET A 1 -24.43 85.53 56.53
CA MET A 1 -25.56 86.39 56.09
C MET A 1 -26.14 85.82 54.81
N LYS A 2 -27.48 85.75 54.83
CA LYS A 2 -28.41 85.52 53.69
C LYS A 2 -28.49 84.13 53.13
N LYS A 3 -29.47 83.46 53.63
CA LYS A 3 -30.48 82.57 53.02
C LYS A 3 -30.86 83.00 51.59
N VAL A 4 -31.19 82.02 50.73
CA VAL A 4 -32.43 81.99 49.97
C VAL A 4 -32.72 80.56 49.50
N THR A 5 -33.91 80.12 49.84
CA THR A 5 -34.64 78.89 49.47
C THR A 5 -35.31 79.06 48.08
N ARG A 6 -35.56 77.95 47.38
CA ARG A 6 -36.76 77.66 46.54
C ARG A 6 -36.49 76.42 45.72
N LEU A 7 -37.19 75.36 46.02
CA LEU A 7 -38.53 74.83 45.55
C LEU A 7 -38.55 74.48 44.04
N GLY A 8 -38.67 73.19 43.84
CA GLY A 8 -39.68 72.53 43.05
C GLY A 8 -39.48 72.37 41.58
N ALA A 9 -39.38 71.10 41.15
CA ALA A 9 -40.36 70.57 40.23
C ALA A 9 -39.99 69.09 39.93
N LEU A 10 -40.92 68.19 40.22
CA LEU A 10 -40.95 66.76 39.83
C LEU A 10 -41.29 66.73 38.35
N VAL A 11 -40.42 66.16 37.54
CA VAL A 11 -40.78 65.68 36.20
C VAL A 11 -40.40 64.21 36.10
N ALA A 12 -41.42 63.38 36.04
CA ALA A 12 -41.32 61.97 35.75
C ALA A 12 -40.95 61.80 34.30
N ALA A 13 -39.75 61.29 34.01
CA ALA A 13 -39.32 60.84 32.69
C ALA A 13 -39.16 59.35 32.76
N THR A 14 -40.12 58.65 32.14
CA THR A 14 -40.07 57.20 31.78
C THR A 14 -38.91 56.96 30.79
N GLY A 15 -37.79 56.50 31.33
CA GLY A 15 -36.63 56.09 30.53
C GLY A 15 -36.85 54.67 30.00
N LEU A 16 -37.05 54.49 28.67
CA LEU A 16 -36.89 53.22 27.98
C LEU A 16 -35.44 52.73 28.16
N ILE A 17 -35.26 51.64 28.88
CA ILE A 17 -33.99 50.89 28.87
C ILE A 17 -34.00 50.07 27.57
N ALA A 18 -33.34 50.59 26.54
CA ALA A 18 -32.97 49.80 25.38
C ALA A 18 -31.83 48.84 25.80
N ALA A 19 -32.19 47.60 26.08
CA ALA A 19 -31.24 46.53 26.25
C ALA A 19 -30.54 46.28 24.89
N SER A 20 -29.39 46.88 24.68
CA SER A 20 -28.49 46.54 23.62
C SER A 20 -27.96 45.12 23.89
N VAL A 21 -28.60 44.15 23.29
CA VAL A 21 -28.06 42.80 23.12
C VAL A 21 -26.82 42.93 22.23
N LEU A 22 -25.66 43.11 22.85
CA LEU A 22 -24.38 42.90 22.21
C LEU A 22 -24.29 41.41 21.89
N GLY A 23 -24.80 41.04 20.70
CA GLY A 23 -24.52 39.76 20.10
C GLY A 23 -23.00 39.68 19.91
N THR A 24 -22.31 39.00 20.80
CA THR A 24 -20.95 38.53 20.54
C THR A 24 -21.05 37.58 19.38
N SER A 25 -20.80 38.08 18.16
CA SER A 25 -20.49 37.23 17.01
C SER A 25 -19.28 36.43 17.45
N ALA A 26 -19.50 35.17 17.86
CA ALA A 26 -18.42 34.23 18.03
C ALA A 26 -17.67 34.19 16.69
N LYS A 27 -16.46 34.73 16.68
CA LYS A 27 -15.58 34.63 15.53
C LYS A 27 -15.49 33.13 15.22
N ALA A 28 -15.96 32.71 14.05
CA ALA A 28 -15.81 31.34 13.64
C ALA A 28 -14.33 30.97 13.76
N ALA A 29 -14.03 29.93 14.50
CA ALA A 29 -12.64 29.46 14.62
C ALA A 29 -12.09 29.24 13.21
N ASP A 30 -10.83 29.62 12.98
CA ASP A 30 -10.17 29.38 11.69
C ASP A 30 -10.26 27.88 11.38
N PRO A 31 -10.55 27.51 10.11
CA PRO A 31 -10.68 26.12 9.75
C PRO A 31 -9.38 25.36 10.04
N VAL A 32 -9.49 24.19 10.66
CA VAL A 32 -8.37 23.25 10.79
C VAL A 32 -8.02 22.71 9.41
N GLU A 33 -6.75 22.76 9.02
CA GLU A 33 -6.25 22.13 7.81
C GLU A 33 -5.56 20.81 8.15
N LEU A 34 -6.17 19.69 7.77
CA LEU A 34 -5.55 18.37 7.82
C LEU A 34 -4.63 18.19 6.63
N LYS A 35 -3.40 17.76 6.89
CA LYS A 35 -2.40 17.41 5.88
C LYS A 35 -2.33 15.89 5.75
N MET A 36 -2.57 15.40 4.55
CA MET A 36 -2.47 13.97 4.25
C MET A 36 -1.42 13.73 3.17
N VAL A 37 -0.60 12.71 3.35
CA VAL A 37 0.28 12.17 2.31
C VAL A 37 -0.26 10.81 1.90
N ALA A 38 -0.54 10.61 0.62
CA ALA A 38 -1.11 9.38 0.11
C ALA A 38 -0.25 8.77 -1.00
N ALA A 39 -0.13 7.45 -1.00
CA ALA A 39 0.50 6.74 -2.11
C ALA A 39 -0.33 6.84 -3.39
N ASP A 40 0.34 6.93 -4.53
CA ASP A 40 -0.32 6.92 -5.84
C ASP A 40 -0.52 5.48 -6.34
N TYR A 41 -1.76 5.01 -6.31
CA TYR A 41 -2.13 3.71 -6.86
C TYR A 41 -2.33 3.77 -8.39
N ALA A 42 -3.03 4.79 -8.87
CA ALA A 42 -3.38 4.95 -10.28
C ALA A 42 -3.86 6.38 -10.56
N ASN A 43 -2.98 7.38 -10.44
CA ASN A 43 -3.31 8.80 -10.61
C ASN A 43 -4.41 9.26 -9.64
N MET A 44 -4.19 9.07 -8.34
CA MET A 44 -5.19 9.27 -7.28
C MET A 44 -5.48 10.74 -6.95
N GLN A 45 -4.70 11.72 -7.41
CA GLN A 45 -4.90 13.13 -7.03
C GLN A 45 -6.31 13.64 -7.33
N PRO A 46 -6.91 13.41 -8.52
CA PRO A 46 -8.26 13.88 -8.82
C PRO A 46 -9.34 13.29 -7.88
N PHE A 47 -9.18 12.03 -7.48
CA PHE A 47 -10.08 11.40 -6.51
C PHE A 47 -10.00 12.07 -5.15
N TRP A 48 -8.79 12.30 -4.65
CA TRP A 48 -8.59 12.93 -3.35
C TRP A 48 -9.06 14.39 -3.31
N ASP A 49 -8.87 15.13 -4.40
CA ASP A 49 -9.35 16.52 -4.52
C ASP A 49 -10.89 16.58 -4.46
N ASP A 50 -11.59 15.70 -5.19
CA ASP A 50 -13.05 15.59 -5.17
C ASP A 50 -13.57 15.17 -3.77
N LEU A 51 -12.96 14.14 -3.16
CA LEU A 51 -13.36 13.66 -1.84
C LEU A 51 -13.14 14.72 -0.75
N SER A 52 -12.01 15.43 -0.79
CA SER A 52 -11.69 16.52 0.13
C SER A 52 -12.67 17.69 0.00
N ALA A 53 -13.06 18.04 -1.22
CA ALA A 53 -14.07 19.08 -1.47
C ALA A 53 -15.44 18.68 -0.92
N LYS A 54 -15.88 17.43 -1.11
CA LYS A 54 -17.11 16.88 -0.55
C LYS A 54 -17.10 16.88 0.97
N PHE A 55 -15.99 16.47 1.57
CA PHE A 55 -15.81 16.47 3.02
C PHE A 55 -15.86 17.87 3.61
N THR A 56 -15.14 18.84 3.05
CA THR A 56 -15.16 20.22 3.51
C THR A 56 -16.54 20.85 3.39
N LYS A 57 -17.30 20.52 2.33
CA LYS A 57 -18.69 20.96 2.20
C LYS A 57 -19.57 20.44 3.34
N ALA A 58 -19.37 19.21 3.79
CA ALA A 58 -20.10 18.61 4.92
C ALA A 58 -19.55 19.09 6.29
N ASN A 59 -18.28 19.49 6.35
CA ASN A 59 -17.57 19.91 7.55
C ASN A 59 -16.83 21.25 7.31
N PRO A 60 -17.54 22.40 7.30
CA PRO A 60 -16.95 23.67 6.84
C PRO A 60 -15.75 24.20 7.68
N THR A 61 -15.59 23.69 8.90
CA THR A 61 -14.48 24.03 9.80
C THR A 61 -13.25 23.16 9.60
N ILE A 62 -13.27 22.19 8.66
CA ILE A 62 -12.16 21.28 8.41
C ILE A 62 -11.86 21.31 6.91
N LYS A 63 -10.62 21.60 6.57
CA LYS A 63 -10.06 21.44 5.21
C LYS A 63 -9.14 20.24 5.19
N VAL A 64 -9.08 19.54 4.07
CA VAL A 64 -8.12 18.46 3.88
C VAL A 64 -7.29 18.75 2.64
N LYS A 65 -5.97 18.70 2.80
CA LYS A 65 -5.01 18.81 1.71
C LYS A 65 -4.30 17.48 1.55
N VAL A 66 -4.47 16.84 0.40
CA VAL A 66 -3.83 15.56 0.09
C VAL A 66 -2.70 15.78 -0.91
N ASP A 67 -1.55 15.23 -0.59
CA ASP A 67 -0.34 15.23 -1.40
C ASP A 67 -0.09 13.79 -1.87
N VAL A 68 -0.36 13.50 -3.13
CA VAL A 68 -0.21 12.18 -3.71
C VAL A 68 1.23 11.97 -4.17
N VAL A 69 1.84 10.89 -3.73
CA VAL A 69 3.27 10.63 -3.89
C VAL A 69 3.51 9.23 -4.44
N SER A 70 4.46 9.09 -5.36
CA SER A 70 4.82 7.79 -5.91
C SER A 70 5.33 6.82 -4.85
N TRP A 71 5.12 5.52 -5.07
CA TRP A 71 5.60 4.44 -4.21
C TRP A 71 7.13 4.41 -4.05
N GLU A 72 7.86 4.98 -5.01
CA GLU A 72 9.33 5.05 -4.94
C GLU A 72 9.83 6.05 -3.92
N THR A 73 9.06 7.11 -3.64
CA THR A 73 9.53 8.27 -2.88
C THR A 73 8.76 8.56 -1.61
N ILE A 74 7.59 7.92 -1.40
CA ILE A 74 6.71 8.23 -0.27
C ILE A 74 7.37 7.98 1.09
N ASP A 75 8.13 6.91 1.24
CA ASP A 75 8.78 6.57 2.50
C ASP A 75 9.81 7.62 2.90
N ASP A 76 10.64 8.06 1.96
CA ASP A 76 11.64 9.11 2.19
C ASP A 76 10.98 10.48 2.43
N LYS A 77 9.90 10.78 1.72
CA LYS A 77 9.13 12.01 1.91
C LYS A 77 8.53 12.08 3.31
N VAL A 78 7.82 11.05 3.74
CA VAL A 78 7.20 11.01 5.08
C VAL A 78 8.27 11.09 6.16
N LYS A 79 9.36 10.35 6.05
CA LYS A 79 10.50 10.42 6.96
C LYS A 79 11.07 11.84 7.06
N THR A 80 11.24 12.50 5.93
CA THR A 80 11.75 13.89 5.88
C THR A 80 10.79 14.85 6.56
N LEU A 81 9.48 14.76 6.27
CA LEU A 81 8.46 15.61 6.88
C LEU A 81 8.43 15.44 8.41
N VAL A 82 8.50 14.20 8.89
CA VAL A 82 8.56 13.92 10.35
C VAL A 82 9.83 14.51 10.97
N ALA A 83 11.00 14.27 10.35
CA ALA A 83 12.29 14.76 10.85
C ALA A 83 12.41 16.29 10.88
N THR A 84 11.70 17.00 9.99
CA THR A 84 11.73 18.47 9.90
C THR A 84 10.59 19.15 10.66
N GLY A 85 9.79 18.40 11.44
CA GLY A 85 8.65 18.93 12.20
C GLY A 85 7.45 19.35 11.34
N GLN A 86 7.40 18.91 10.09
CA GLN A 86 6.28 19.13 9.16
C GLN A 86 5.38 17.89 9.07
N THR A 87 5.27 17.17 10.17
CA THR A 87 4.56 15.89 10.24
C THR A 87 3.14 16.00 9.67
N PRO A 88 2.74 15.11 8.73
CA PRO A 88 1.37 15.07 8.25
C PRO A 88 0.42 14.55 9.34
N ASP A 89 -0.87 14.85 9.23
CA ASP A 89 -1.91 14.33 10.12
C ASP A 89 -2.23 12.88 9.79
N VAL A 90 -2.35 12.57 8.50
CA VAL A 90 -2.68 11.23 7.99
C VAL A 90 -1.69 10.83 6.91
N VAL A 91 -1.29 9.57 6.93
CA VAL A 91 -0.48 8.97 5.87
C VAL A 91 -1.14 7.67 5.39
N ASN A 92 -1.25 7.53 4.07
CA ASN A 92 -1.71 6.31 3.41
C ASN A 92 -0.53 5.64 2.72
N LYS A 93 -0.07 4.50 3.26
CA LYS A 93 1.05 3.72 2.71
C LYS A 93 1.11 2.29 3.26
N GLY A 94 2.07 1.50 2.80
CA GLY A 94 2.19 0.06 3.09
C GLY A 94 2.89 -0.33 4.39
N ASP A 95 3.24 0.61 5.28
CA ASP A 95 3.87 0.30 6.57
C ASP A 95 3.53 1.32 7.66
N TYR A 96 3.70 0.92 8.92
CA TYR A 96 3.34 1.70 10.11
C TYR A 96 4.25 1.42 11.32
N SER A 97 4.92 0.27 11.33
CA SER A 97 5.48 -0.30 12.56
C SER A 97 6.62 0.51 13.17
N ALA A 98 7.46 1.16 12.37
CA ALA A 98 8.51 2.03 12.89
C ALA A 98 7.91 3.24 13.63
N ALA A 99 6.96 3.94 12.99
CA ALA A 99 6.31 5.08 13.62
C ALA A 99 5.48 4.69 14.86
N ALA A 100 4.90 3.47 14.87
CA ALA A 100 4.22 2.92 16.04
C ALA A 100 5.21 2.64 17.18
N ALA A 101 6.38 2.06 16.88
CA ALA A 101 7.43 1.79 17.86
C ALA A 101 7.99 3.06 18.50
N GLU A 102 8.09 4.14 17.72
CA GLU A 102 8.49 5.47 18.20
C GLU A 102 7.37 6.22 18.95
N GLY A 103 6.17 5.63 19.05
CA GLY A 103 5.03 6.24 19.75
C GLY A 103 4.39 7.43 19.03
N LEU A 104 4.67 7.62 17.74
CA LEU A 104 4.22 8.78 16.95
C LEU A 104 2.75 8.70 16.52
N LEU A 105 2.16 7.50 16.51
CA LEU A 105 0.85 7.26 15.92
C LEU A 105 -0.28 7.21 16.96
N TYR A 106 -1.46 7.68 16.58
CA TYR A 106 -2.69 7.30 17.23
C TYR A 106 -2.98 5.79 17.03
N ARG A 107 -3.69 5.18 17.97
CA ARG A 107 -4.21 3.83 17.79
C ARG A 107 -5.37 3.83 16.80
N ALA A 108 -5.65 2.70 16.18
CA ALA A 108 -6.75 2.57 15.22
C ALA A 108 -8.12 2.96 15.81
N ASP A 109 -8.37 2.59 17.08
CA ASP A 109 -9.60 2.96 17.80
C ASP A 109 -9.70 4.46 18.21
N GLU A 110 -8.62 5.21 17.98
CA GLU A 110 -8.59 6.67 18.12
C GLU A 110 -8.73 7.39 16.76
N MET A 111 -8.48 6.68 15.66
CA MET A 111 -8.50 7.23 14.30
C MET A 111 -9.85 7.11 13.61
N VAL A 112 -10.64 6.12 13.97
CA VAL A 112 -11.97 5.85 13.40
C VAL A 112 -12.99 5.56 14.48
N SER A 113 -14.26 5.72 14.16
CA SER A 113 -15.36 5.33 15.05
C SER A 113 -15.37 3.81 15.28
N LYS A 114 -16.01 3.40 16.37
CA LYS A 114 -16.21 1.98 16.65
C LYS A 114 -16.95 1.26 15.51
N ALA A 115 -17.89 1.92 14.86
CA ALA A 115 -18.65 1.33 13.76
C ALA A 115 -17.74 1.03 12.55
N THR A 116 -16.89 1.96 12.17
CA THR A 116 -15.89 1.76 11.11
C THR A 116 -14.90 0.65 11.48
N LEU A 117 -14.38 0.67 12.72
CA LEU A 117 -13.42 -0.32 13.18
C LEU A 117 -14.01 -1.74 13.21
N ASP A 118 -15.26 -1.88 13.65
CA ASP A 118 -15.97 -3.16 13.70
C ASP A 118 -16.23 -3.75 12.30
N ASP A 119 -16.33 -2.91 11.27
CA ASP A 119 -16.49 -3.34 9.88
C ASP A 119 -15.19 -3.79 9.23
N ILE A 120 -14.03 -3.42 9.75
CA ILE A 120 -12.74 -3.93 9.25
C ILE A 120 -12.67 -5.45 9.41
N VAL A 121 -12.19 -6.13 8.39
CA VAL A 121 -11.97 -7.58 8.41
C VAL A 121 -10.94 -7.93 9.48
N PRO A 122 -11.25 -8.80 10.46
CA PRO A 122 -10.38 -9.07 11.62
C PRO A 122 -8.96 -9.50 11.25
N THR A 123 -8.79 -10.31 10.21
CA THR A 123 -7.47 -10.73 9.73
C THR A 123 -6.63 -9.55 9.26
N PHE A 124 -7.24 -8.60 8.56
CA PHE A 124 -6.54 -7.39 8.11
C PHE A 124 -6.21 -6.46 9.28
N LEU A 125 -7.12 -6.29 10.23
CA LEU A 125 -6.85 -5.50 11.43
C LEU A 125 -5.73 -6.14 12.29
N ASN A 126 -5.64 -7.46 12.35
CA ASN A 126 -4.55 -8.13 13.07
C ASN A 126 -3.17 -7.84 12.46
N ASN A 127 -3.10 -7.65 11.14
CA ASN A 127 -1.86 -7.28 10.45
C ASN A 127 -1.46 -5.80 10.66
N SER A 128 -2.30 -4.98 11.30
CA SER A 128 -1.99 -3.58 11.66
C SER A 128 -1.51 -3.41 13.11
N LYS A 129 -1.22 -4.50 13.80
CA LYS A 129 -0.80 -4.48 15.19
C LYS A 129 0.71 -4.40 15.34
N TYR A 130 1.13 -3.55 16.27
CA TYR A 130 2.46 -3.54 16.85
C TYR A 130 2.34 -3.81 18.34
N ASN A 131 3.04 -4.81 18.87
CA ASN A 131 2.93 -5.27 20.25
C ASN A 131 1.47 -5.48 20.71
N GLY A 132 0.64 -6.09 19.85
CA GLY A 132 -0.75 -6.43 20.16
C GLY A 132 -1.77 -5.29 20.01
N VAL A 133 -1.34 -4.05 19.76
CA VAL A 133 -2.19 -2.87 19.59
C VAL A 133 -2.21 -2.46 18.12
N ALA A 134 -3.41 -2.23 17.56
CA ALA A 134 -3.55 -1.74 16.18
C ALA A 134 -3.22 -0.23 16.12
N TYR A 135 -2.25 0.14 15.27
CA TYR A 135 -1.80 1.52 15.03
C TYR A 135 -2.06 2.01 13.62
N ALA A 136 -2.72 1.19 12.82
CA ALA A 136 -3.10 1.55 11.47
C ALA A 136 -4.49 1.01 11.16
N VAL A 137 -5.22 1.67 10.28
CA VAL A 137 -6.50 1.20 9.76
C VAL A 137 -6.26 0.67 8.36
N PRO A 138 -6.48 -0.64 8.11
CA PRO A 138 -6.36 -1.21 6.78
C PRO A 138 -7.31 -0.52 5.80
N ASP A 139 -6.79 -0.13 4.65
CA ASP A 139 -7.58 0.54 3.62
C ASP A 139 -7.94 -0.38 2.45
N LEU A 140 -7.01 -1.21 2.03
CA LEU A 140 -7.20 -2.18 0.96
C LEU A 140 -6.22 -3.35 1.09
N ALA A 141 -6.48 -4.40 0.34
CA ALA A 141 -5.58 -5.55 0.24
C ALA A 141 -5.46 -6.02 -1.21
N SER A 142 -4.39 -6.74 -1.50
CA SER A 142 -4.22 -7.43 -2.76
C SER A 142 -3.59 -8.80 -2.55
N ALA A 143 -3.78 -9.67 -3.53
CA ALA A 143 -3.00 -10.89 -3.69
C ALA A 143 -2.26 -10.83 -5.02
N ARG A 144 -1.10 -11.43 -5.06
CA ARG A 144 -0.31 -11.53 -6.29
C ARG A 144 -0.65 -12.80 -7.04
N ALA A 145 -0.52 -12.76 -8.37
CA ALA A 145 -0.71 -13.92 -9.24
C ALA A 145 0.37 -13.96 -10.32
N LEU A 146 0.61 -15.15 -10.87
CA LEU A 146 1.39 -15.31 -12.09
C LEU A 146 0.49 -14.98 -13.28
N PHE A 147 0.83 -13.91 -14.01
CA PHE A 147 0.17 -13.56 -15.27
C PHE A 147 0.96 -14.06 -16.47
N TYR A 148 0.25 -14.35 -17.54
CA TYR A 148 0.85 -14.83 -18.79
C TYR A 148 0.08 -14.40 -20.02
N ASN A 149 0.79 -14.26 -21.13
CA ASN A 149 0.21 -14.02 -22.45
C ASN A 149 -0.12 -15.36 -23.11
N LYS A 150 -1.42 -15.68 -23.22
CA LYS A 150 -1.90 -16.94 -23.79
C LYS A 150 -1.44 -17.16 -25.22
N ASP A 151 -1.35 -16.10 -26.03
CA ASP A 151 -0.96 -16.22 -27.44
C ASP A 151 0.52 -16.58 -27.58
N ILE A 152 1.38 -16.03 -26.72
CA ILE A 152 2.79 -16.38 -26.67
C ILE A 152 2.95 -17.86 -26.25
N LEU A 153 2.22 -18.28 -25.22
CA LEU A 153 2.25 -19.67 -24.77
C LEU A 153 1.77 -20.64 -25.86
N ALA A 154 0.70 -20.29 -26.57
CA ALA A 154 0.18 -21.08 -27.70
C ALA A 154 1.19 -21.18 -28.84
N LYS A 155 1.81 -20.05 -29.24
CA LYS A 155 2.89 -20.03 -30.28
C LYS A 155 4.08 -20.89 -29.85
N ALA A 156 4.41 -20.88 -28.55
CA ALA A 156 5.47 -21.75 -28.05
C ALA A 156 5.05 -23.21 -27.93
N GLY A 157 3.77 -23.56 -28.08
CA GLY A 157 3.23 -24.90 -27.92
C GLY A 157 3.14 -25.36 -26.47
N VAL A 158 3.01 -24.42 -25.52
CA VAL A 158 2.83 -24.72 -24.09
C VAL A 158 1.38 -25.10 -23.85
N LYS A 159 1.13 -26.35 -23.48
CA LYS A 159 -0.22 -26.90 -23.29
C LYS A 159 -0.70 -26.84 -21.84
N LYS A 160 0.21 -26.72 -20.88
CA LYS A 160 -0.07 -26.71 -19.44
C LYS A 160 0.82 -25.66 -18.75
N LEU A 161 0.26 -24.92 -17.82
CA LEU A 161 1.04 -24.01 -17.00
C LEU A 161 2.00 -24.79 -16.10
N PRO A 162 3.23 -24.27 -15.89
CA PRO A 162 4.17 -24.87 -14.96
C PRO A 162 3.69 -24.73 -13.52
N ALA A 163 3.86 -25.77 -12.72
CA ALA A 163 3.58 -25.76 -11.29
C ALA A 163 4.86 -25.70 -10.44
N THR A 164 5.98 -26.13 -11.02
CA THR A 164 7.27 -26.19 -10.34
C THR A 164 8.33 -25.34 -11.04
N TRP A 165 9.39 -24.98 -10.34
CA TRP A 165 10.54 -24.29 -10.93
C TRP A 165 11.18 -25.06 -12.08
N THR A 166 11.23 -26.39 -11.98
CA THR A 166 11.77 -27.25 -13.05
C THR A 166 10.89 -27.18 -14.29
N GLU A 167 9.57 -27.28 -14.13
CA GLU A 167 8.63 -27.14 -15.24
C GLU A 167 8.66 -25.72 -15.83
N LEU A 168 8.76 -24.69 -14.99
CA LEU A 168 8.89 -23.31 -15.46
C LEU A 168 10.14 -23.14 -16.31
N GLU A 169 11.29 -23.58 -15.83
CA GLU A 169 12.55 -23.48 -16.60
C GLU A 169 12.43 -24.15 -17.98
N ALA A 170 11.79 -25.32 -18.04
CA ALA A 170 11.54 -26.01 -19.31
C ALA A 170 10.63 -25.18 -20.24
N VAL A 171 9.53 -24.63 -19.70
CA VAL A 171 8.61 -23.75 -20.46
C VAL A 171 9.31 -22.49 -20.94
N LEU A 172 10.11 -21.85 -20.10
CA LEU A 172 10.85 -20.64 -20.50
C LEU A 172 11.86 -20.92 -21.63
N LYS A 173 12.55 -22.05 -21.58
CA LYS A 173 13.45 -22.50 -22.69
C LYS A 173 12.66 -22.75 -23.96
N GLN A 174 11.48 -23.36 -23.87
CA GLN A 174 10.60 -23.60 -25.02
C GLN A 174 10.12 -22.28 -25.66
N ILE A 175 9.72 -21.28 -24.83
CA ILE A 175 9.33 -19.95 -25.31
C ILE A 175 10.51 -19.28 -26.01
N LYS A 176 11.69 -19.26 -25.38
CA LYS A 176 12.91 -18.67 -25.96
C LYS A 176 13.25 -19.25 -27.30
N ALA A 177 13.11 -20.57 -27.46
CA ALA A 177 13.45 -21.25 -28.72
C ALA A 177 12.42 -21.02 -29.83
N LYS A 178 11.12 -20.91 -29.48
CA LYS A 178 10.04 -20.92 -30.50
C LYS A 178 9.43 -19.54 -30.76
N VAL A 179 9.63 -18.56 -29.88
CA VAL A 179 9.06 -17.21 -30.01
C VAL A 179 10.20 -16.18 -29.94
N PRO A 180 10.98 -16.01 -30.97
CA PRO A 180 12.10 -15.07 -31.00
C PRO A 180 11.58 -13.62 -30.76
N GLY A 181 12.38 -12.80 -30.07
CA GLY A 181 12.05 -11.40 -29.75
C GLY A 181 11.17 -11.22 -28.49
N VAL A 182 10.79 -12.33 -27.83
CA VAL A 182 10.03 -12.30 -26.57
C VAL A 182 10.94 -12.75 -25.42
N PHE A 183 10.92 -12.01 -24.34
CA PHE A 183 11.51 -12.44 -23.06
C PHE A 183 10.59 -13.46 -22.39
N PRO A 184 11.07 -14.66 -22.06
CA PRO A 184 10.22 -15.66 -21.45
C PRO A 184 9.58 -15.23 -20.13
N TYR A 185 10.31 -14.48 -19.29
CA TYR A 185 9.81 -13.97 -18.00
C TYR A 185 10.29 -12.54 -17.76
N ALA A 186 9.40 -11.62 -17.36
CA ALA A 186 9.77 -10.30 -16.89
C ALA A 186 9.89 -10.32 -15.36
N VAL A 187 11.12 -10.20 -14.84
CA VAL A 187 11.46 -10.27 -13.40
C VAL A 187 11.89 -8.90 -12.90
N PRO A 188 11.05 -8.17 -12.13
CA PRO A 188 11.40 -6.87 -11.58
C PRO A 188 12.17 -7.03 -10.28
N LEU A 189 13.47 -6.82 -10.30
CA LEU A 189 14.35 -6.76 -9.13
C LEU A 189 15.01 -5.38 -8.96
N GLY A 190 14.48 -4.35 -9.64
CA GLY A 190 14.77 -2.94 -9.40
C GLY A 190 14.10 -2.42 -8.12
N PRO A 191 14.46 -1.19 -7.69
CA PRO A 191 13.99 -0.63 -6.41
C PRO A 191 12.48 -0.62 -6.22
N GLU A 192 11.69 -0.41 -7.28
CA GLU A 192 10.25 -0.50 -7.21
C GLU A 192 9.82 -1.97 -7.04
N GLU A 193 9.44 -2.34 -5.85
CA GLU A 193 8.87 -3.65 -5.50
C GLU A 193 9.79 -4.88 -5.57
N ALA A 194 11.11 -4.74 -5.62
CA ALA A 194 12.01 -5.90 -5.56
C ALA A 194 11.78 -6.80 -4.33
N GLN A 195 11.31 -6.24 -3.21
CA GLN A 195 10.94 -6.99 -2.01
C GLN A 195 9.74 -7.93 -2.25
N ALA A 196 8.79 -7.52 -3.11
CA ALA A 196 7.63 -8.34 -3.44
C ALA A 196 8.03 -9.52 -4.32
N GLU A 197 8.85 -9.26 -5.33
CA GLU A 197 9.38 -10.30 -6.21
C GLU A 197 10.19 -11.32 -5.40
N PHE A 198 11.10 -10.85 -4.54
CA PHE A 198 11.85 -11.72 -3.63
C PHE A 198 10.94 -12.55 -2.73
N ALA A 199 9.94 -11.93 -2.08
CA ALA A 199 9.02 -12.62 -1.18
C ALA A 199 8.26 -13.76 -1.85
N ILE A 200 7.75 -13.54 -3.09
CA ILE A 200 7.02 -14.53 -3.86
C ILE A 200 7.89 -15.76 -4.16
N TRP A 201 9.08 -15.52 -4.71
CA TRP A 201 9.99 -16.60 -5.07
C TRP A 201 10.53 -17.34 -3.84
N ALA A 202 10.90 -16.60 -2.79
CA ALA A 202 11.37 -17.18 -1.53
C ALA A 202 10.27 -18.04 -0.86
N GLY A 203 9.05 -17.52 -0.76
CA GLY A 203 7.90 -18.26 -0.21
C GLY A 203 7.61 -19.55 -0.98
N GLY A 204 7.68 -19.52 -2.31
CA GLY A 204 7.57 -20.70 -3.17
C GLY A 204 8.67 -21.76 -2.94
N ASN A 205 9.77 -21.40 -2.26
CA ASN A 205 10.82 -22.32 -1.81
C ASN A 205 10.75 -22.65 -0.31
N GLY A 206 9.75 -22.09 0.39
CA GLY A 206 9.62 -22.21 1.85
C GLY A 206 10.56 -21.26 2.62
N GLY A 207 11.14 -20.28 1.94
CA GLY A 207 11.91 -19.20 2.55
C GLY A 207 10.99 -18.13 3.15
N VAL A 208 11.47 -17.46 4.18
CA VAL A 208 10.81 -16.34 4.86
C VAL A 208 11.84 -15.28 5.22
N MET A 209 11.39 -14.07 5.51
CA MET A 209 12.27 -12.98 5.91
C MET A 209 12.50 -12.93 7.43
N PHE A 210 11.45 -13.29 8.20
CA PHE A 210 11.45 -13.26 9.65
C PHE A 210 10.82 -14.55 10.18
N LYS A 211 11.44 -15.18 11.16
CA LYS A 211 10.96 -16.45 11.74
C LYS A 211 11.45 -16.58 13.19
N ASP A 212 10.55 -17.04 14.07
CA ASP A 212 10.86 -17.31 15.48
C ASP A 212 11.57 -16.14 16.18
N GLY A 213 11.08 -14.91 15.93
CA GLY A 213 11.64 -13.69 16.51
C GLY A 213 12.96 -13.22 15.88
N LYS A 214 13.38 -13.75 14.74
CA LYS A 214 14.67 -13.44 14.12
C LYS A 214 14.56 -13.16 12.63
N TRP A 215 15.34 -12.21 12.14
CA TRP A 215 15.58 -12.01 10.73
C TRP A 215 16.39 -13.18 10.17
N VAL A 216 15.97 -13.74 9.04
CA VAL A 216 16.57 -14.93 8.41
C VAL A 216 16.71 -14.74 6.89
N LEU A 217 17.12 -13.55 6.47
CA LEU A 217 17.25 -13.20 5.06
C LEU A 217 18.27 -14.07 4.31
N ASN A 218 19.34 -14.51 4.99
CA ASN A 218 20.35 -15.39 4.42
C ASN A 218 20.12 -16.88 4.68
N SER A 219 18.86 -17.28 4.94
CA SER A 219 18.53 -18.70 5.08
C SER A 219 18.89 -19.46 3.79
N LYS A 220 19.09 -20.78 3.92
CA LYS A 220 19.40 -21.65 2.80
C LYS A 220 18.36 -21.51 1.67
N GLU A 221 17.08 -21.46 2.04
CA GLU A 221 15.96 -21.34 1.11
C GLU A 221 16.02 -20.00 0.34
N ASN A 222 16.30 -18.92 1.03
CA ASN A 222 16.40 -17.59 0.42
C ASN A 222 17.60 -17.49 -0.53
N VAL A 223 18.76 -18.01 -0.13
CA VAL A 223 19.96 -18.05 -0.98
C VAL A 223 19.72 -18.92 -2.22
N GLN A 224 19.11 -20.10 -2.06
CA GLN A 224 18.74 -20.98 -3.18
C GLN A 224 17.74 -20.32 -4.14
N THR A 225 16.80 -19.53 -3.61
CA THR A 225 15.86 -18.76 -4.41
C THR A 225 16.58 -17.78 -5.32
N MET A 226 17.49 -17.00 -4.78
CA MET A 226 18.27 -16.05 -5.58
C MET A 226 19.21 -16.74 -6.55
N ALA A 227 19.75 -17.90 -6.18
CA ALA A 227 20.55 -18.73 -7.08
C ALA A 227 19.71 -19.26 -8.28
N PHE A 228 18.44 -19.61 -8.05
CA PHE A 228 17.53 -19.99 -9.13
C PHE A 228 17.23 -18.81 -10.08
N LEU A 229 16.92 -17.62 -9.55
CA LEU A 229 16.70 -16.42 -10.37
C LEU A 229 17.97 -16.04 -11.17
N LYS A 230 19.14 -16.14 -10.53
CA LYS A 230 20.43 -15.99 -11.22
C LYS A 230 20.56 -16.97 -12.37
N LYS A 231 20.25 -18.26 -12.16
CA LYS A 231 20.30 -19.30 -13.20
C LYS A 231 19.39 -18.95 -14.38
N LEU A 232 18.15 -18.47 -14.13
CA LEU A 232 17.25 -18.04 -15.21
C LEU A 232 17.83 -16.86 -15.99
N THR A 233 18.44 -15.91 -15.30
CA THR A 233 19.08 -14.73 -15.90
C THR A 233 20.30 -15.12 -16.76
N ASP A 234 21.20 -15.96 -16.23
CA ASP A 234 22.39 -16.45 -16.93
C ASP A 234 22.02 -17.21 -18.22
N GLN A 235 20.91 -17.94 -18.19
CA GLN A 235 20.36 -18.64 -19.35
C GLN A 235 19.60 -17.72 -20.32
N LYS A 236 19.51 -16.41 -20.03
CA LYS A 236 18.74 -15.42 -20.81
C LYS A 236 17.26 -15.83 -20.95
N LEU A 237 16.67 -16.32 -19.86
CA LEU A 237 15.24 -16.66 -19.76
C LEU A 237 14.42 -15.51 -19.15
N THR A 238 15.08 -14.41 -18.79
CA THR A 238 14.49 -13.17 -18.36
C THR A 238 14.85 -12.03 -19.31
N GLN A 239 14.28 -10.83 -19.09
CA GLN A 239 14.78 -9.63 -19.75
C GLN A 239 16.22 -9.30 -19.27
N PRO A 240 16.98 -8.47 -19.99
CA PRO A 240 18.28 -8.00 -19.54
C PRO A 240 18.20 -7.22 -18.23
N ASN A 241 19.22 -7.34 -17.39
CA ASN A 241 19.40 -6.56 -16.15
C ASN A 241 18.18 -6.53 -15.21
N PRO A 242 17.65 -7.67 -14.74
CA PRO A 242 16.52 -7.68 -13.81
C PRO A 242 16.74 -6.80 -12.58
N ALA A 243 17.98 -6.63 -12.10
CA ALA A 243 18.35 -5.76 -10.98
C ALA A 243 18.08 -4.26 -11.21
N LYS A 244 17.86 -3.85 -12.46
CA LYS A 244 17.51 -2.47 -12.84
C LYS A 244 16.12 -2.39 -13.47
N CYS A 245 15.38 -3.48 -13.46
CA CYS A 245 14.04 -3.55 -14.01
C CYS A 245 13.03 -3.30 -12.90
N ASP A 246 12.47 -2.10 -12.87
CA ASP A 246 11.37 -1.76 -12.00
C ASP A 246 10.07 -2.41 -12.47
N ARG A 247 9.13 -2.58 -11.55
CA ARG A 247 7.85 -3.21 -11.84
C ARG A 247 7.11 -2.49 -12.96
N THR A 248 6.88 -1.18 -12.81
CA THR A 248 6.03 -0.41 -13.72
C THR A 248 6.78 -0.01 -14.98
N ALA A 249 7.89 0.70 -14.83
CA ALA A 249 8.63 1.27 -15.96
C ALA A 249 9.29 0.22 -16.88
N CYS A 250 9.55 -0.98 -16.35
CA CYS A 250 10.22 -2.04 -17.10
C CYS A 250 9.33 -3.28 -17.29
N ALA A 251 9.04 -4.04 -16.23
CA ALA A 251 8.43 -5.36 -16.36
C ALA A 251 7.00 -5.30 -16.92
N GLN A 252 6.15 -4.41 -16.39
CA GLN A 252 4.77 -4.23 -16.87
C GLN A 252 4.75 -3.66 -18.29
N THR A 253 5.63 -2.71 -18.60
CA THR A 253 5.76 -2.14 -19.96
C THR A 253 6.20 -3.19 -20.99
N LEU A 254 7.15 -4.05 -20.64
CA LEU A 254 7.54 -5.19 -21.50
C LEU A 254 6.36 -6.14 -21.73
N PHE A 255 5.60 -6.44 -20.68
CA PHE A 255 4.46 -7.33 -20.80
C PHE A 255 3.32 -6.67 -21.61
N ALA A 256 2.99 -5.40 -21.36
CA ALA A 256 1.98 -4.65 -22.11
C ALA A 256 2.29 -4.54 -23.60
N SER A 257 3.57 -4.42 -23.95
CA SER A 257 4.01 -4.40 -25.37
C SER A 257 4.07 -5.79 -26.02
N GLY A 258 3.64 -6.84 -25.34
CA GLY A 258 3.71 -8.22 -25.85
C GLY A 258 5.12 -8.80 -25.93
N LYS A 259 6.11 -8.16 -25.31
CA LYS A 259 7.51 -8.59 -25.31
C LYS A 259 7.91 -9.48 -24.14
N ALA A 260 6.98 -9.81 -23.24
CA ALA A 260 7.20 -10.78 -22.17
C ALA A 260 6.06 -11.80 -22.14
N ALA A 261 6.40 -13.08 -21.87
CA ALA A 261 5.41 -14.16 -21.81
C ALA A 261 4.80 -14.31 -20.42
N PHE A 262 5.60 -14.17 -19.36
CA PHE A 262 5.18 -14.23 -17.96
C PHE A 262 5.59 -12.98 -17.19
N ILE A 263 4.78 -12.63 -16.19
CA ILE A 263 5.05 -11.57 -15.20
C ILE A 263 4.32 -11.90 -13.89
N ASN A 264 4.91 -11.56 -12.76
CA ASN A 264 4.19 -11.48 -11.50
C ASN A 264 3.40 -10.16 -11.44
N GLY A 265 2.18 -10.20 -10.95
CA GLY A 265 1.33 -9.02 -10.90
C GLY A 265 0.30 -9.06 -9.79
N SER A 266 -0.40 -7.97 -9.61
CA SER A 266 -1.45 -7.77 -8.63
C SER A 266 -2.83 -7.66 -9.30
N VAL A 267 -3.85 -7.54 -8.49
CA VAL A 267 -5.26 -7.38 -8.89
C VAL A 267 -5.47 -6.23 -9.88
N PHE A 268 -4.67 -5.16 -9.80
CA PHE A 268 -4.79 -3.98 -10.68
C PHE A 268 -4.17 -4.18 -12.06
N LEU A 269 -3.32 -5.21 -12.27
CA LEU A 269 -2.59 -5.38 -13.54
C LEU A 269 -3.50 -5.42 -14.78
N PRO A 270 -4.67 -6.09 -14.77
CA PRO A 270 -5.56 -6.09 -15.93
C PRO A 270 -6.06 -4.70 -16.32
N GLY A 271 -6.42 -3.87 -15.33
CA GLY A 271 -6.80 -2.47 -15.54
C GLY A 271 -5.64 -1.64 -16.08
N TRP A 272 -4.49 -1.74 -15.42
CA TRP A 272 -3.27 -1.04 -15.84
C TRP A 272 -2.87 -1.38 -17.29
N LEU A 273 -2.91 -2.66 -17.68
CA LEU A 273 -2.63 -3.08 -19.06
C LEU A 273 -3.56 -2.42 -20.06
N LYS A 274 -4.86 -2.34 -19.75
CA LYS A 274 -5.84 -1.71 -20.61
C LYS A 274 -5.50 -0.25 -20.91
N ASP A 275 -5.03 0.47 -19.90
CA ASP A 275 -4.75 1.90 -19.99
C ASP A 275 -3.32 2.20 -20.51
N ASN A 276 -2.43 1.21 -20.52
CA ASN A 276 -1.01 1.37 -20.88
C ASN A 276 -0.61 0.51 -22.10
N GLY A 277 -1.48 0.38 -23.09
CA GLY A 277 -1.16 -0.25 -24.39
C GLY A 277 -1.23 -1.78 -24.40
N GLY A 278 -1.59 -2.41 -23.30
CA GLY A 278 -1.73 -3.88 -23.19
C GLY A 278 -3.15 -4.39 -23.37
N ALA A 279 -4.09 -3.57 -23.84
CA ALA A 279 -5.51 -3.96 -24.01
C ALA A 279 -5.72 -5.16 -24.93
N SER A 280 -4.82 -5.39 -25.91
CA SER A 280 -4.87 -6.52 -26.85
C SER A 280 -4.24 -7.80 -26.30
N ILE A 281 -3.64 -7.79 -25.13
CA ILE A 281 -3.02 -8.98 -24.52
C ILE A 281 -4.10 -10.01 -24.17
N ASN A 282 -4.01 -11.20 -24.73
CA ASN A 282 -4.83 -12.34 -24.32
C ASN A 282 -4.35 -12.86 -22.97
N LEU A 283 -4.82 -12.17 -21.90
CA LEU A 283 -4.32 -12.33 -20.56
C LEU A 283 -4.82 -13.63 -19.91
N GLY A 284 -3.93 -14.32 -19.26
CA GLY A 284 -4.23 -15.40 -18.32
C GLY A 284 -3.59 -15.14 -16.98
N SER A 285 -4.15 -15.73 -15.92
CA SER A 285 -3.58 -15.70 -14.57
C SER A 285 -3.66 -17.06 -13.91
N GLY A 286 -2.80 -17.31 -12.95
CA GLY A 286 -2.76 -18.56 -12.18
C GLY A 286 -1.91 -18.45 -10.92
N SER A 287 -1.80 -19.55 -10.20
CA SER A 287 -0.93 -19.66 -9.04
C SER A 287 0.55 -19.51 -9.44
N PHE A 288 1.34 -19.00 -8.51
CA PHE A 288 2.79 -19.01 -8.68
C PHE A 288 3.34 -20.45 -8.72
N VAL A 289 4.57 -20.54 -9.21
CA VAL A 289 5.32 -21.81 -9.20
C VAL A 289 6.07 -21.98 -7.89
N ALA A 290 6.26 -23.23 -7.46
CA ALA A 290 7.03 -23.55 -6.26
C ALA A 290 8.29 -24.34 -6.61
N ALA A 291 9.26 -24.36 -5.69
CA ALA A 291 10.38 -25.28 -5.78
C ALA A 291 9.88 -26.73 -5.71
N PRO A 292 10.61 -27.72 -6.29
CA PRO A 292 10.22 -29.11 -6.24
C PRO A 292 9.95 -29.57 -4.78
N GLY A 293 8.78 -30.19 -4.56
CA GLY A 293 8.34 -30.66 -3.25
C GLY A 293 7.80 -29.56 -2.32
N LYS A 294 7.71 -28.32 -2.78
CA LYS A 294 7.10 -27.20 -2.04
C LYS A 294 5.71 -26.88 -2.58
N LYS A 295 4.96 -26.09 -1.81
CA LYS A 295 3.63 -25.59 -2.21
C LYS A 295 3.72 -24.17 -2.74
N PRO A 296 2.95 -23.81 -3.77
CA PRO A 296 2.86 -22.43 -4.20
C PRO A 296 2.22 -21.56 -3.12
N VAL A 297 2.71 -20.33 -3.00
CA VAL A 297 2.16 -19.30 -2.14
C VAL A 297 1.77 -18.09 -2.97
N THR A 298 0.90 -17.24 -2.45
CA THR A 298 0.73 -15.87 -2.94
C THR A 298 1.32 -14.88 -1.95
N LEU A 299 1.70 -13.70 -2.42
CA LEU A 299 2.00 -12.58 -1.55
C LEU A 299 0.71 -11.79 -1.32
N GLY A 300 0.24 -11.76 -0.09
CA GLY A 300 -0.76 -10.81 0.37
C GLY A 300 -0.08 -9.47 0.65
N VAL A 301 -0.60 -8.42 0.06
CA VAL A 301 -0.16 -7.05 0.34
C VAL A 301 -1.34 -6.30 0.92
N GLN A 302 -1.08 -5.50 1.92
CA GLN A 302 -2.08 -4.71 2.63
C GLN A 302 -1.49 -3.34 2.87
N ASP A 303 -2.29 -2.32 2.57
CA ASP A 303 -1.93 -0.93 2.82
C ASP A 303 -2.82 -0.36 3.94
N TYR A 304 -2.41 0.81 4.44
CA TYR A 304 -2.95 1.34 5.68
C TYR A 304 -3.09 2.85 5.63
N PHE A 305 -4.08 3.34 6.36
CA PHE A 305 -4.06 4.70 6.90
C PHE A 305 -3.42 4.68 8.28
N THR A 306 -2.51 5.61 8.51
CA THR A 306 -1.93 5.92 9.82
C THR A 306 -2.19 7.37 10.16
N ALA A 307 -2.32 7.71 11.44
CA ALA A 307 -2.48 9.09 11.89
C ALA A 307 -1.45 9.46 12.94
N TYR A 308 -0.82 10.61 12.75
CA TYR A 308 0.23 11.11 13.62
C TYR A 308 -0.33 12.02 14.71
N LYS A 309 0.26 11.93 15.92
CA LYS A 309 -0.17 12.74 17.09
C LYS A 309 0.34 14.17 17.07
N ALA A 310 1.35 14.47 16.25
CA ALA A 310 2.14 15.69 16.33
C ALA A 310 1.31 16.98 16.27
N ASN A 311 0.24 17.01 15.48
CA ASN A 311 -0.60 18.21 15.28
C ASN A 311 -1.83 18.25 16.19
N GLY A 312 -2.14 17.17 16.91
CA GLY A 312 -3.24 17.13 17.87
C GLY A 312 -4.66 17.12 17.30
N HIS A 313 -4.84 16.96 15.99
CA HIS A 313 -6.13 17.05 15.28
C HIS A 313 -6.96 15.75 15.34
N LYS A 314 -6.96 15.07 16.49
CA LYS A 314 -7.57 13.73 16.65
C LYS A 314 -9.04 13.67 16.21
N ALA A 315 -9.84 14.64 16.61
CA ALA A 315 -11.28 14.65 16.31
C ALA A 315 -11.57 14.90 14.83
N GLU A 316 -10.79 15.76 14.20
CA GLU A 316 -10.87 16.08 12.79
C GLU A 316 -10.39 14.90 11.92
N ILE A 317 -9.30 14.24 12.34
CA ILE A 317 -8.79 13.01 11.72
C ILE A 317 -9.87 11.93 11.76
N GLN A 318 -10.52 11.69 12.90
CA GLN A 318 -11.57 10.67 13.00
C GLN A 318 -12.73 10.95 12.05
N LYS A 319 -13.18 12.20 11.93
CA LYS A 319 -14.24 12.59 10.98
C LYS A 319 -13.83 12.35 9.54
N TRP A 320 -12.58 12.71 9.17
CA TRP A 320 -12.06 12.49 7.84
C TRP A 320 -11.95 11.00 7.51
N MET A 321 -11.42 10.21 8.43
CA MET A 321 -11.27 8.78 8.27
C MET A 321 -12.62 8.07 8.15
N ASP A 322 -13.58 8.37 9.02
CA ASP A 322 -14.92 7.80 8.93
C ASP A 322 -15.60 8.17 7.61
N PHE A 323 -15.40 9.41 7.12
CA PHE A 323 -15.93 9.84 5.82
C PHE A 323 -15.34 9.06 4.64
N ILE A 324 -14.03 8.73 4.66
CA ILE A 324 -13.41 7.86 3.66
C ILE A 324 -14.09 6.49 3.66
N PHE A 325 -14.37 5.93 4.84
CA PHE A 325 -14.95 4.59 4.99
C PHE A 325 -16.48 4.55 4.83
N GLU A 326 -17.16 5.68 4.61
CA GLU A 326 -18.57 5.63 4.19
C GLU A 326 -18.73 4.79 2.92
N PRO A 327 -19.76 3.93 2.80
CA PRO A 327 -19.85 2.91 1.74
C PRO A 327 -19.63 3.45 0.33
N ASN A 328 -20.20 4.59 -0.01
CA ASN A 328 -20.08 5.18 -1.34
C ASN A 328 -18.69 5.76 -1.60
N ASN A 329 -18.11 6.42 -0.60
CA ASN A 329 -16.78 7.02 -0.69
C ASN A 329 -15.71 5.93 -0.74
N TYR A 330 -15.85 4.90 0.08
CA TYR A 330 -14.92 3.78 0.10
C TYR A 330 -14.97 2.95 -1.20
N ALA A 331 -16.15 2.71 -1.75
CA ALA A 331 -16.29 2.06 -3.06
C ALA A 331 -15.64 2.91 -4.18
N ALA A 332 -15.80 4.24 -4.13
CA ALA A 332 -15.14 5.15 -5.07
C ALA A 332 -13.60 5.13 -4.91
N PHE A 333 -13.10 5.10 -3.67
CA PHE A 333 -11.67 4.93 -3.37
C PHE A 333 -11.11 3.65 -3.99
N LEU A 334 -11.72 2.50 -3.72
CA LEU A 334 -11.28 1.22 -4.26
C LEU A 334 -11.27 1.20 -5.80
N LYS A 335 -12.30 1.80 -6.42
CA LYS A 335 -12.38 1.92 -7.87
C LYS A 335 -11.28 2.81 -8.43
N ALA A 336 -11.04 3.97 -7.82
CA ALA A 336 -9.99 4.90 -8.25
C ALA A 336 -8.60 4.29 -8.08
N ALA A 337 -8.38 3.53 -7.01
CA ALA A 337 -7.14 2.81 -6.75
C ALA A 337 -6.86 1.66 -7.75
N GLY A 338 -7.82 1.26 -8.58
CA GLY A 338 -7.63 0.21 -9.61
C GLY A 338 -8.30 -1.12 -9.28
N GLY A 339 -9.23 -1.19 -8.31
CA GLY A 339 -10.02 -2.38 -8.01
C GLY A 339 -9.31 -3.37 -7.10
N PHE A 340 -8.95 -2.94 -5.91
CA PHE A 340 -8.34 -3.77 -4.87
C PHE A 340 -9.37 -4.57 -4.06
N ILE A 341 -8.89 -5.55 -3.28
CA ILE A 341 -9.71 -6.30 -2.33
C ILE A 341 -10.05 -5.37 -1.16
N PRO A 342 -11.34 -5.18 -0.83
CA PRO A 342 -11.74 -4.32 0.28
C PRO A 342 -11.24 -4.83 1.63
N ALA A 343 -10.86 -3.89 2.50
CA ALA A 343 -10.50 -4.21 3.89
C ALA A 343 -11.74 -4.30 4.82
N THR A 344 -12.92 -3.89 4.36
CA THR A 344 -14.16 -3.94 5.15
C THR A 344 -15.01 -5.16 4.83
N LYS A 345 -15.76 -5.67 5.83
CA LYS A 345 -16.70 -6.80 5.66
C LYS A 345 -17.85 -6.42 4.72
N SER A 346 -18.38 -5.20 4.88
CA SER A 346 -19.50 -4.71 4.08
C SER A 346 -19.17 -4.65 2.59
N ALA A 347 -18.03 -4.09 2.20
CA ALA A 347 -17.59 -4.05 0.80
C ALA A 347 -17.07 -5.40 0.30
N GLY A 348 -16.48 -6.23 1.18
CA GLY A 348 -15.95 -7.56 0.84
C GLY A 348 -17.02 -8.52 0.30
N ALA A 349 -18.25 -8.44 0.81
CA ALA A 349 -19.37 -9.26 0.35
C ALA A 349 -19.74 -9.01 -1.13
N ALA A 350 -19.60 -7.77 -1.60
CA ALA A 350 -19.77 -7.42 -3.01
C ALA A 350 -18.56 -7.86 -3.85
N ALA A 351 -17.34 -7.61 -3.35
CA ALA A 351 -16.10 -7.96 -4.02
C ALA A 351 -15.95 -9.47 -4.27
N ALA A 352 -16.45 -10.32 -3.38
CA ALA A 352 -16.42 -11.77 -3.55
C ALA A 352 -17.21 -12.27 -4.77
N LYS A 353 -18.14 -11.47 -5.27
CA LYS A 353 -18.96 -11.74 -6.47
C LYS A 353 -18.36 -11.14 -7.74
N ASP A 354 -17.37 -10.27 -7.61
CA ASP A 354 -16.71 -9.63 -8.75
C ASP A 354 -15.80 -10.64 -9.49
N PRO A 355 -16.07 -10.95 -10.77
CA PRO A 355 -15.23 -11.86 -11.56
C PRO A 355 -13.76 -11.42 -11.65
N ALA A 356 -13.47 -10.12 -11.54
CA ALA A 356 -12.11 -9.61 -11.58
C ALA A 356 -11.36 -9.89 -10.28
N LEU A 357 -12.03 -9.89 -9.12
CA LEU A 357 -11.41 -10.10 -7.81
C LEU A 357 -11.47 -11.57 -7.33
N ALA A 358 -12.49 -12.33 -7.74
CA ALA A 358 -12.69 -13.70 -7.30
C ALA A 358 -11.45 -14.62 -7.47
N PRO A 359 -10.67 -14.56 -8.56
CA PRO A 359 -9.45 -15.36 -8.70
C PRO A 359 -8.41 -15.06 -7.62
N PHE A 360 -8.27 -13.81 -7.22
CA PHE A 360 -7.29 -13.38 -6.21
C PHE A 360 -7.76 -13.71 -4.79
N ILE A 361 -9.05 -13.54 -4.52
CA ILE A 361 -9.65 -13.94 -3.24
C ILE A 361 -9.44 -15.43 -2.98
N LYS A 362 -9.51 -16.26 -4.01
CA LYS A 362 -9.22 -17.71 -3.91
C LYS A 362 -7.75 -18.01 -3.55
N LEU A 363 -6.83 -17.12 -3.81
CA LEU A 363 -5.41 -17.29 -3.46
C LEU A 363 -5.12 -16.92 -2.00
N LEU A 364 -5.95 -16.08 -1.35
CA LEU A 364 -5.71 -15.60 0.01
C LEU A 364 -5.43 -16.67 1.06
N PRO A 365 -6.03 -17.87 1.03
CA PRO A 365 -5.69 -18.94 1.98
C PRO A 365 -4.22 -19.41 1.90
N SER A 366 -3.53 -19.16 0.78
CA SER A 366 -2.10 -19.45 0.61
C SER A 366 -1.21 -18.21 0.76
N ALA A 367 -1.77 -17.11 1.22
CA ALA A 367 -1.04 -15.85 1.30
C ALA A 367 0.00 -15.89 2.42
N ILE A 368 1.20 -15.42 2.08
CA ILE A 368 2.23 -14.98 3.01
C ILE A 368 2.21 -13.46 3.05
N PHE A 369 2.57 -12.88 4.19
CA PHE A 369 2.64 -11.44 4.36
C PHE A 369 4.06 -11.03 4.73
N TYR A 370 4.37 -9.77 4.55
CA TYR A 370 5.58 -9.17 5.07
C TYR A 370 5.57 -9.18 6.62
N PRO A 371 6.74 -9.17 7.27
CA PRO A 371 6.82 -9.00 8.73
C PRO A 371 6.52 -7.54 9.13
N GLY A 372 5.34 -7.04 8.74
CA GLY A 372 4.93 -5.65 8.88
C GLY A 372 4.74 -5.18 10.33
N ASP A 373 4.62 -6.12 11.26
CA ASP A 373 4.57 -5.91 12.70
C ASP A 373 5.96 -5.65 13.34
N GLN A 374 7.05 -5.83 12.57
CA GLN A 374 8.40 -5.61 13.07
C GLN A 374 8.82 -4.15 12.86
N ALA A 375 9.24 -3.44 13.91
CA ALA A 375 9.68 -2.04 13.84
C ALA A 375 10.81 -1.81 12.81
N ALA A 376 11.69 -2.78 12.64
CA ALA A 376 12.78 -2.74 11.67
C ALA A 376 12.31 -2.96 10.22
N TRP A 377 11.05 -3.38 9.98
CA TRP A 377 10.61 -3.75 8.64
C TRP A 377 10.78 -2.65 7.59
N PRO A 378 10.43 -1.37 7.81
CA PRO A 378 10.63 -0.34 6.80
C PRO A 378 12.09 -0.20 6.35
N ALA A 379 13.03 -0.28 7.29
CA ALA A 379 14.45 -0.22 6.97
C ALA A 379 14.95 -1.47 6.23
N VAL A 380 14.48 -2.66 6.64
CA VAL A 380 14.78 -3.93 5.97
C VAL A 380 14.19 -3.98 4.57
N LYS A 381 12.93 -3.54 4.40
CA LYS A 381 12.27 -3.39 3.11
C LYS A 381 13.11 -2.53 2.16
N GLY A 382 13.49 -1.34 2.59
CA GLY A 382 14.33 -0.44 1.80
C GLY A 382 15.67 -1.06 1.42
N ALA A 383 16.32 -1.78 2.34
CA ALA A 383 17.56 -2.49 2.04
C ALA A 383 17.38 -3.59 0.97
N ILE A 384 16.27 -4.35 1.05
CA ILE A 384 15.95 -5.37 0.04
C ILE A 384 15.70 -4.69 -1.32
N GLN A 385 14.89 -3.65 -1.38
CA GLN A 385 14.59 -2.90 -2.59
C GLN A 385 15.85 -2.43 -3.31
N GLN A 386 16.81 -1.91 -2.56
CA GLN A 386 18.04 -1.35 -3.11
C GLN A 386 19.09 -2.41 -3.50
N GLN A 387 19.05 -3.60 -2.92
CA GLN A 387 20.21 -4.51 -3.01
C GLN A 387 19.90 -5.93 -3.47
N VAL A 388 18.66 -6.43 -3.33
CA VAL A 388 18.37 -7.84 -3.63
C VAL A 388 18.70 -8.21 -5.08
N GLY A 389 18.55 -7.27 -6.01
CA GLY A 389 18.94 -7.47 -7.41
C GLY A 389 20.41 -7.82 -7.61
N THR A 390 21.31 -7.40 -6.70
CA THR A 390 22.75 -7.74 -6.78
C THR A 390 23.02 -9.23 -6.49
N ALA A 391 22.04 -9.94 -5.93
CA ALA A 391 22.12 -11.39 -5.72
C ALA A 391 22.18 -12.17 -7.04
N LEU A 392 21.81 -11.57 -8.15
CA LEU A 392 22.00 -12.17 -9.49
C LEU A 392 23.47 -12.28 -9.89
N VAL A 393 24.38 -11.61 -9.16
CA VAL A 393 25.84 -11.77 -9.30
C VAL A 393 26.34 -12.79 -8.28
N ASN A 394 26.06 -12.56 -7.02
CA ASN A 394 26.49 -13.44 -5.92
C ASN A 394 25.36 -13.57 -4.88
N PRO A 395 24.53 -14.63 -4.96
CA PRO A 395 23.41 -14.85 -4.05
C PRO A 395 23.80 -14.82 -2.58
N GLN A 396 24.81 -15.63 -2.17
CA GLN A 396 25.20 -15.75 -0.77
C GLN A 396 25.67 -14.41 -0.20
N LYS A 397 26.61 -13.75 -0.89
CA LYS A 397 27.15 -12.45 -0.44
C LYS A 397 26.08 -11.38 -0.25
N THR A 398 25.14 -11.30 -1.19
CA THR A 398 24.04 -10.32 -1.10
C THR A 398 23.11 -10.64 0.06
N MET A 399 22.71 -11.90 0.21
CA MET A 399 21.80 -12.29 1.28
C MET A 399 22.46 -12.13 2.67
N ASP A 400 23.75 -12.38 2.81
CA ASP A 400 24.51 -12.11 4.05
C ASP A 400 24.56 -10.60 4.36
N ALA A 401 24.76 -9.77 3.34
CA ALA A 401 24.74 -8.31 3.52
C ALA A 401 23.35 -7.79 3.93
N LEU A 402 22.28 -8.32 3.35
CA LEU A 402 20.91 -8.00 3.74
C LEU A 402 20.61 -8.46 5.17
N GLN A 403 21.06 -9.66 5.54
CA GLN A 403 20.94 -10.17 6.91
C GLN A 403 21.63 -9.24 7.92
N ALA A 404 22.85 -8.81 7.63
CA ALA A 404 23.59 -7.88 8.48
C ALA A 404 22.85 -6.55 8.67
N LYS A 405 22.26 -6.01 7.60
CA LYS A 405 21.44 -4.79 7.66
C LYS A 405 20.16 -4.98 8.48
N ALA A 406 19.49 -6.12 8.32
CA ALA A 406 18.29 -6.43 9.10
C ALA A 406 18.60 -6.53 10.60
N LEU A 407 19.72 -7.16 10.96
CA LEU A 407 20.17 -7.23 12.34
C LEU A 407 20.61 -5.87 12.92
N ALA A 408 21.17 -4.99 12.09
CA ALA A 408 21.51 -3.62 12.50
C ALA A 408 20.27 -2.76 12.73
N ALA A 409 19.25 -2.90 11.87
CA ALA A 409 18.00 -2.17 11.98
C ALA A 409 17.11 -2.64 13.16
N ALA A 410 17.33 -3.85 13.67
CA ALA A 410 16.59 -4.45 14.78
C ALA A 410 17.18 -4.13 16.17
N LYS A 411 18.33 -3.42 16.24
CA LYS A 411 18.96 -2.93 17.49
C LYS A 411 18.38 -1.61 17.93
#